data_47734353307beb3c440d2b1aafd63fc0
#
_entry.id   47734353307beb3c440d2b1aafd63fc0
#
_cell.length_a   1.000
_cell.length_b   1.000
_cell.length_c   1.000
_cell.angle_alpha   90.00
_cell.angle_beta   90.00
_cell.angle_gamma   90.00
#
_symmetry.space_group_name_H-M   'P 1'
#
loop_
_entity.id
_entity.type
_entity.pdbx_description
1 polymer ?
#
loop_
_entity_poly.entity_id
_entity_poly.type
_entity_poly.pdbx_seq_one_letter_code
_entity_poly.pdbx_strand_id
1 'polypeptide(L)'
;NEVVEYGTAVASTRAGVASVSKNADGSGILTLTDGTTLNFSGVKSMTATAYTAGHGGADYTTATGTLVKVGTVAVDKNVIPLGTKMYIVAADGSVVYGTAVAADTGVRGNIVDLYYDTYQQCINFGRRTCNVYILE
;
A
#
# COMPACT_ATOMS: atom_id res chain seq x y z
N ASN A 1 20.55 14.61 -3.05
CA ASN A 1 20.28 14.50 -3.18
C ASN A 1 19.66 14.33 -3.48
N GLU A 2 19.61 14.32 -3.58
CA GLU A 2 19.04 14.20 -3.81
C GLU A 2 18.28 13.93 -4.22
N VAL A 3 17.97 13.90 -4.17
CA VAL A 3 17.24 13.68 -4.40
C VAL A 3 16.52 13.45 -4.92
N VAL A 4 16.56 13.58 -5.05
CA VAL A 4 15.91 13.53 -5.36
C VAL A 4 15.21 13.41 -6.11
N GLU A 5 15.31 13.21 -6.67
CA GLU A 5 14.58 13.10 -7.33
C GLU A 5 13.75 12.91 -7.18
N TYR A 6 14.23 13.13 -6.89
CA TYR A 6 13.25 12.89 -6.51
C TYR A 6 12.04 13.53 -6.50
N GLY A 7 11.72 14.48 -6.81
CA GLY A 7 10.46 15.19 -6.86
C GLY A 7 9.27 14.40 -7.29
N THR A 8 9.46 13.27 -7.90
CA THR A 8 8.38 12.37 -8.30
C THR A 8 8.13 11.28 -7.27
N ALA A 9 8.96 11.18 -6.26
CA ALA A 9 8.81 10.14 -5.24
C ALA A 9 7.75 10.55 -4.23
N VAL A 10 6.89 9.60 -3.86
CA VAL A 10 5.97 9.78 -2.75
C VAL A 10 6.73 9.53 -1.46
N ALA A 11 6.67 10.48 -0.53
CA ALA A 11 7.32 10.32 0.76
C ALA A 11 6.73 9.12 1.49
N SER A 12 7.60 8.25 2.00
CA SER A 12 7.15 7.10 2.76
C SER A 12 6.62 7.54 4.11
N THR A 13 5.41 7.16 4.44
CA THR A 13 4.80 7.52 5.73
C THR A 13 3.89 6.40 6.21
N ARG A 14 3.79 6.29 7.54
CA ARG A 14 2.87 5.38 8.23
C ARG A 14 1.86 6.18 9.04
N ALA A 15 1.77 7.49 8.81
CA ALA A 15 0.80 8.32 9.51
C ALA A 15 -0.62 7.97 9.08
N GLY A 16 -1.55 8.10 10.00
CA GLY A 16 -2.96 7.86 9.76
C GLY A 16 -3.62 9.00 9.00
N VAL A 17 -4.89 8.80 8.64
CA VAL A 17 -5.67 9.77 7.89
C VAL A 17 -6.26 10.81 8.85
N ALA A 18 -5.97 12.09 8.60
CA ALA A 18 -6.60 13.19 9.31
C ALA A 18 -7.88 13.64 8.60
N SER A 19 -7.84 13.75 7.27
CA SER A 19 -9.00 14.13 6.48
C SER A 19 -8.85 13.68 5.03
N VAL A 20 -9.98 13.61 4.34
CA VAL A 20 -10.04 13.27 2.92
C VAL A 20 -10.91 14.30 2.23
N SER A 21 -10.38 14.92 1.18
CA SER A 21 -11.13 15.80 0.30
C SER A 21 -11.30 15.09 -1.04
N LYS A 22 -12.54 14.79 -1.43
CA LYS A 22 -12.83 13.96 -2.58
C LYS A 22 -13.63 14.75 -3.61
N ASN A 23 -13.19 14.68 -4.85
CA ASN A 23 -13.85 15.32 -5.98
C ASN A 23 -14.94 14.41 -6.56
N ALA A 24 -15.77 14.99 -7.40
CA ALA A 24 -16.88 14.25 -8.04
C ALA A 24 -16.40 13.08 -8.92
N ASP A 25 -15.19 13.20 -9.47
CA ASP A 25 -14.61 12.17 -10.35
C ASP A 25 -13.91 11.05 -9.60
N GLY A 26 -13.92 11.08 -8.26
CA GLY A 26 -13.28 10.06 -7.43
C GLY A 26 -11.84 10.35 -7.04
N SER A 27 -11.22 11.36 -7.64
CA SER A 27 -9.90 11.83 -7.22
C SER A 27 -9.99 12.70 -5.98
N GLY A 28 -8.85 13.03 -5.39
CA GLY A 28 -8.87 13.93 -4.25
C GLY A 28 -7.53 14.09 -3.58
N ILE A 29 -7.58 14.62 -2.37
CA ILE A 29 -6.41 14.87 -1.54
C ILE A 29 -6.61 14.21 -0.19
N LEU A 30 -5.61 13.44 0.21
CA LEU A 30 -5.56 12.78 1.50
C LEU A 30 -4.61 13.59 2.39
N THR A 31 -5.10 14.03 3.54
CA THR A 31 -4.28 14.73 4.54
C THR A 31 -4.03 13.79 5.70
N LEU A 32 -2.76 13.60 6.03
CA LEU A 32 -2.35 12.67 7.08
C LEU A 32 -2.10 13.40 8.39
N THR A 33 -2.04 12.64 9.47
CA THR A 33 -1.89 13.21 10.82
C THR A 33 -0.53 13.89 11.04
N ASP A 34 0.47 13.58 10.21
CA ASP A 34 1.77 14.23 10.27
C ASP A 34 1.88 15.49 9.37
N GLY A 35 0.76 15.90 8.78
CA GLY A 35 0.70 17.05 7.89
C GLY A 35 1.00 16.74 6.43
N THR A 36 1.40 15.54 6.10
CA THR A 36 1.64 15.11 4.71
C THR A 36 0.34 15.13 3.93
N THR A 37 0.39 15.60 2.68
CA THR A 37 -0.75 15.50 1.77
C THR A 37 -0.38 14.62 0.58
N LEU A 38 -1.34 13.81 0.14
CA LEU A 38 -1.16 12.89 -0.97
C LEU A 38 -2.32 13.07 -1.93
N ASN A 39 -2.01 13.25 -3.22
CA ASN A 39 -3.04 13.29 -4.26
C ASN A 39 -3.35 11.88 -4.71
N PHE A 40 -4.63 11.55 -4.83
CA PHE A 40 -5.04 10.23 -5.31
C PHE A 40 -6.00 10.37 -6.49
N SER A 41 -5.96 9.40 -7.38
CA SER A 41 -6.85 9.34 -8.54
C SER A 41 -8.12 8.55 -8.26
N GLY A 42 -8.10 7.70 -7.25
CA GLY A 42 -9.26 6.92 -6.86
C GLY A 42 -9.01 6.13 -5.59
N VAL A 43 -10.06 5.53 -5.07
CA VAL A 43 -10.01 4.70 -3.86
C VAL A 43 -10.67 3.37 -4.18
N LYS A 44 -10.02 2.27 -3.79
CA LYS A 44 -10.58 0.93 -3.94
C LYS A 44 -10.77 0.33 -2.55
N SER A 45 -11.93 -0.28 -2.33
CA SER A 45 -12.16 -1.11 -1.13
C SER A 45 -11.71 -2.53 -1.49
N MET A 46 -10.70 -3.04 -0.80
CA MET A 46 -10.09 -4.31 -1.14
C MET A 46 -9.90 -5.17 0.09
N THR A 47 -9.82 -6.48 -0.11
CA THR A 47 -9.41 -7.40 0.94
C THR A 47 -7.90 -7.38 1.04
N ALA A 48 -7.38 -7.21 2.24
CA ALA A 48 -5.95 -7.19 2.49
C ALA A 48 -5.55 -8.37 3.37
N THR A 49 -4.46 -9.01 2.98
CA THR A 49 -3.79 -10.06 3.75
C THR A 49 -2.36 -9.60 4.03
N ALA A 50 -1.59 -10.40 4.74
CA ALA A 50 -0.22 -10.02 5.10
C ALA A 50 0.72 -11.20 4.87
N TYR A 51 1.95 -10.89 4.46
CA TYR A 51 2.97 -11.91 4.24
C TYR A 51 4.34 -11.39 4.66
N THR A 52 5.28 -12.32 4.87
CA THR A 52 6.66 -11.99 5.16
C THR A 52 7.60 -12.91 4.39
N ALA A 53 8.78 -12.41 4.08
CA ALA A 53 9.76 -13.15 3.29
C ALA A 53 10.33 -14.33 4.08
N GLY A 54 10.65 -15.43 3.37
CA GLY A 54 11.26 -16.61 3.97
C GLY A 54 10.31 -17.45 4.81
N HIS A 55 9.03 -17.08 4.86
CA HIS A 55 8.04 -17.81 5.64
C HIS A 55 6.87 -18.21 4.73
N GLY A 56 6.42 -19.44 4.83
CA GLY A 56 5.33 -19.94 3.99
C GLY A 56 5.66 -19.98 2.51
N GLY A 57 6.93 -20.01 2.15
CA GLY A 57 7.38 -20.09 0.76
C GLY A 57 7.56 -18.73 0.08
N ALA A 58 7.37 -17.62 0.78
CA ALA A 58 7.55 -16.30 0.19
C ALA A 58 9.04 -16.00 -0.05
N ASP A 59 9.34 -15.40 -1.20
CA ASP A 59 10.70 -15.04 -1.59
C ASP A 59 11.11 -13.67 -1.04
N TYR A 60 12.42 -13.45 -0.95
CA TYR A 60 12.97 -12.14 -0.58
C TYR A 60 12.97 -11.16 -1.75
N THR A 61 12.73 -11.64 -2.98
CA THR A 61 12.72 -10.80 -4.17
C THR A 61 11.33 -10.76 -4.77
N THR A 62 10.88 -9.58 -5.15
CA THR A 62 9.56 -9.36 -5.74
C THR A 62 9.55 -9.67 -7.24
N ALA A 63 8.36 -9.67 -7.84
CA ALA A 63 8.19 -9.85 -9.29
C ALA A 63 8.89 -8.74 -10.09
N THR A 64 9.09 -7.56 -9.52
CA THR A 64 9.81 -6.46 -10.18
C THR A 64 11.31 -6.54 -9.97
N GLY A 65 11.81 -7.54 -9.25
CA GLY A 65 13.23 -7.74 -9.02
C GLY A 65 13.80 -6.96 -7.83
N THR A 66 12.95 -6.29 -7.07
CA THR A 66 13.38 -5.55 -5.88
C THR A 66 13.32 -6.43 -4.64
N LEU A 67 14.09 -6.09 -3.60
CA LEU A 67 13.99 -6.78 -2.32
C LEU A 67 12.71 -6.37 -1.61
N VAL A 68 12.07 -7.33 -0.95
CA VAL A 68 10.86 -7.03 -0.17
C VAL A 68 11.22 -6.20 1.06
N LYS A 69 10.30 -5.29 1.40
CA LYS A 69 10.38 -4.45 2.60
C LYS A 69 8.98 -3.95 2.91
N VAL A 70 8.77 -3.41 4.09
CA VAL A 70 7.49 -2.77 4.41
C VAL A 70 7.22 -1.67 3.39
N GLY A 71 6.04 -1.68 2.79
CA GLY A 71 5.69 -0.85 1.65
C GLY A 71 5.63 -1.64 0.35
N THR A 72 6.10 -2.89 0.32
CA THR A 72 5.97 -3.79 -0.81
C THR A 72 4.62 -4.50 -0.74
N VAL A 73 3.85 -4.45 -1.83
CA VAL A 73 2.52 -5.05 -1.87
C VAL A 73 2.41 -5.95 -3.08
N ALA A 74 1.90 -7.16 -2.86
CA ALA A 74 1.57 -8.08 -3.94
C ALA A 74 0.15 -7.81 -4.39
N VAL A 75 -0.04 -7.78 -5.70
CA VAL A 75 -1.32 -7.43 -6.32
C VAL A 75 -1.62 -8.39 -7.47
N ASP A 76 -2.88 -8.39 -7.91
CA ASP A 76 -3.24 -8.91 -9.23
C ASP A 76 -2.96 -7.78 -10.23
N LYS A 77 -1.96 -7.97 -11.09
CA LYS A 77 -1.53 -6.93 -12.02
C LYS A 77 -2.61 -6.54 -13.03
N ASN A 78 -3.65 -7.34 -13.17
CA ASN A 78 -4.80 -6.99 -14.00
C ASN A 78 -5.78 -6.06 -13.28
N VAL A 79 -5.65 -5.93 -11.96
CA VAL A 79 -6.46 -5.02 -11.14
C VAL A 79 -5.68 -3.77 -10.81
N ILE A 80 -4.43 -3.93 -10.38
CA ILE A 80 -3.52 -2.83 -10.06
C ILE A 80 -2.22 -3.06 -10.81
N PRO A 81 -1.85 -2.19 -11.75
CA PRO A 81 -0.59 -2.36 -12.47
C PRO A 81 0.63 -2.32 -11.54
N LEU A 82 1.65 -3.11 -11.86
CA LEU A 82 2.91 -3.03 -11.15
C LEU A 82 3.51 -1.62 -11.27
N GLY A 83 4.09 -1.14 -10.18
CA GLY A 83 4.61 0.21 -10.10
C GLY A 83 3.63 1.24 -9.55
N THR A 84 2.36 0.86 -9.36
CA THR A 84 1.36 1.77 -8.81
C THR A 84 1.71 2.12 -7.37
N LYS A 85 1.69 3.41 -7.06
CA LYS A 85 1.87 3.90 -5.69
C LYS A 85 0.52 4.00 -5.01
N MET A 86 0.49 3.64 -3.73
CA MET A 86 -0.75 3.54 -2.98
C MET A 86 -0.55 4.05 -1.55
N TYR A 87 -1.66 4.38 -0.91
CA TYR A 87 -1.74 4.54 0.54
C TYR A 87 -2.83 3.60 1.03
N ILE A 88 -2.51 2.77 2.01
CA ILE A 88 -3.39 1.69 2.45
C ILE A 88 -3.69 1.85 3.94
N VAL A 89 -4.97 1.84 4.26
CA VAL A 89 -5.45 1.94 5.64
C VAL A 89 -6.67 1.04 5.80
N ALA A 90 -6.79 0.39 6.96
CA ALA A 90 -7.97 -0.42 7.24
C ALA A 90 -9.23 0.43 7.14
N ALA A 91 -10.31 -0.15 6.60
CA ALA A 91 -11.56 0.58 6.38
C ALA A 91 -12.13 1.15 7.68
N ASP A 92 -11.90 0.49 8.80
CA ASP A 92 -12.36 0.94 10.12
C ASP A 92 -11.32 1.83 10.84
N GLY A 93 -10.18 2.11 10.20
CA GLY A 93 -9.13 2.93 10.77
C GLY A 93 -8.23 2.22 11.79
N SER A 94 -8.46 0.94 12.06
CA SER A 94 -7.74 0.23 13.14
C SER A 94 -6.27 -0.02 12.85
N VAL A 95 -5.91 -0.09 11.56
CA VAL A 95 -4.52 -0.35 11.14
C VAL A 95 -4.18 0.58 9.99
N VAL A 96 -3.01 1.20 10.08
CA VAL A 96 -2.45 2.01 8.99
C VAL A 96 -1.25 1.28 8.43
N TYR A 97 -1.34 0.84 7.18
CA TYR A 97 -0.16 0.30 6.49
C TYR A 97 0.71 1.44 5.96
N GLY A 98 0.08 2.46 5.40
CA GLY A 98 0.77 3.63 4.89
C GLY A 98 1.06 3.56 3.41
N THR A 99 2.06 4.31 2.98
CA THR A 99 2.46 4.37 1.58
C THR A 99 3.07 3.04 1.13
N ALA A 100 2.77 2.65 -0.10
CA ALA A 100 3.13 1.34 -0.64
C ALA A 100 3.31 1.43 -2.14
N VAL A 101 3.93 0.41 -2.70
CA VAL A 101 4.08 0.26 -4.14
C VAL A 101 3.72 -1.17 -4.53
N ALA A 102 2.98 -1.30 -5.64
CA ALA A 102 2.67 -2.60 -6.22
C ALA A 102 3.92 -3.15 -6.90
N ALA A 103 4.63 -4.03 -6.22
CA ALA A 103 5.93 -4.53 -6.67
C ALA A 103 5.97 -6.04 -6.81
N ASP A 104 4.91 -6.74 -6.42
CA ASP A 104 4.88 -8.19 -6.47
C ASP A 104 3.53 -8.68 -6.96
N THR A 105 3.47 -9.94 -7.32
CA THR A 105 2.26 -10.63 -7.77
C THR A 105 2.06 -11.87 -6.91
N GLY A 106 0.98 -12.61 -7.16
CA GLY A 106 0.71 -13.85 -6.43
C GLY A 106 -0.67 -13.90 -5.81
N VAL A 107 -1.41 -12.81 -5.91
CA VAL A 107 -2.81 -12.76 -5.51
C VAL A 107 -3.68 -12.51 -6.72
N ARG A 108 -4.97 -12.79 -6.60
CA ARG A 108 -5.92 -12.63 -7.71
C ARG A 108 -7.13 -11.82 -7.27
N GLY A 109 -7.61 -10.98 -8.19
CA GLY A 109 -8.83 -10.21 -7.99
C GLY A 109 -8.63 -9.05 -7.05
N ASN A 110 -9.64 -8.79 -6.24
CA ASN A 110 -9.71 -7.60 -5.39
C ASN A 110 -9.00 -7.82 -4.04
N ILE A 111 -7.76 -8.31 -4.11
CA ILE A 111 -6.95 -8.64 -2.94
C ILE A 111 -5.59 -7.96 -3.07
N VAL A 112 -5.08 -7.44 -1.95
CA VAL A 112 -3.71 -6.98 -1.82
C VAL A 112 -3.06 -7.73 -0.67
N ASP A 113 -1.79 -8.08 -0.82
CA ASP A 113 -1.04 -8.83 0.18
C ASP A 113 0.11 -7.94 0.65
N LEU A 114 0.05 -7.52 1.90
CA LEU A 114 0.91 -6.49 2.47
C LEU A 114 2.12 -7.14 3.13
N TYR A 115 3.31 -6.70 2.74
CA TYR A 115 4.53 -7.22 3.37
C TYR A 115 4.72 -6.63 4.77
N TYR A 116 5.03 -7.50 5.71
CA TYR A 116 5.47 -7.14 7.06
C TYR A 116 6.79 -7.85 7.38
N ASP A 117 7.57 -7.26 8.28
CA ASP A 117 8.90 -7.77 8.60
C ASP A 117 8.88 -9.08 9.38
N THR A 118 7.83 -9.34 10.16
CA THR A 118 7.77 -10.52 11.02
C THR A 118 6.49 -11.30 10.80
N TYR A 119 6.58 -12.61 11.04
CA TYR A 119 5.43 -13.49 10.95
C TYR A 119 4.35 -13.10 11.97
N GLN A 120 4.77 -12.67 13.17
CA GLN A 120 3.82 -12.24 14.20
C GLN A 120 3.00 -11.05 13.76
N GLN A 121 3.62 -10.10 13.05
CA GLN A 121 2.89 -8.96 12.49
C GLN A 121 1.86 -9.42 11.46
N CYS A 122 2.19 -10.42 10.66
CA CYS A 122 1.25 -10.98 9.69
C CYS A 122 0.06 -11.63 10.39
N ILE A 123 0.32 -12.39 11.45
CA ILE A 123 -0.74 -13.03 12.25
C ILE A 123 -1.65 -11.97 12.86
N ASN A 124 -1.07 -10.92 13.42
CA ASN A 124 -1.82 -9.84 14.07
C ASN A 124 -2.67 -9.06 13.05
N PHE A 125 -2.15 -8.87 11.84
CA PHE A 125 -2.91 -8.20 10.79
C PHE A 125 -4.10 -9.04 10.34
N GLY A 126 -3.88 -10.34 10.13
CA GLY A 126 -4.90 -11.27 9.70
C GLY A 126 -5.40 -10.97 8.29
N ARG A 127 -6.70 -10.88 8.15
CA ARG A 127 -7.39 -10.58 6.88
C ARG A 127 -8.48 -9.56 7.16
N ARG A 128 -8.44 -8.43 6.45
CA ARG A 128 -9.39 -7.35 6.70
C ARG A 128 -9.62 -6.51 5.46
N THR A 129 -10.71 -5.76 5.46
CA THR A 129 -11.00 -4.81 4.39
C THR A 129 -10.18 -3.56 4.60
N CYS A 130 -9.54 -3.11 3.53
CA CYS A 130 -8.76 -1.88 3.53
C CYS A 130 -9.22 -0.94 2.42
N ASN A 131 -9.07 0.35 2.68
CA ASN A 131 -9.18 1.37 1.64
C ASN A 131 -7.80 1.55 1.03
N VAL A 132 -7.74 1.40 -0.29
CA VAL A 132 -6.51 1.52 -1.07
C VAL A 132 -6.64 2.78 -1.92
N TYR A 133 -5.90 3.81 -1.54
CA TYR A 133 -5.87 5.07 -2.29
C TYR A 133 -4.80 4.93 -3.37
N ILE A 134 -5.22 5.08 -4.62
CA ILE A 134 -4.30 5.02 -5.76
C ILE A 134 -3.71 6.40 -5.94
N LEU A 135 -2.41 6.53 -5.69
CA LEU A 135 -1.73 7.82 -5.69
C LEU A 135 -1.36 8.24 -7.11
N GLU A 136 -1.39 9.54 -7.33
CA GLU A 136 -0.98 10.12 -8.59
C GLU A 136 0.54 10.23 -8.72
#